data_35805699ef4bc73635acdf809da9018c
#
_entry.id   35805699ef4bc73635acdf809da9018c
#
_cell.length_a   1.000
_cell.length_b   1.000
_cell.length_c   1.000
_cell.angle_alpha   90.00
_cell.angle_beta   90.00
_cell.angle_gamma   90.00
#
_symmetry.space_group_name_H-M   'P 1'
#
loop_
_entity.id
_entity.type
_entity.pdbx_description
1 polymer ?
#
loop_
_entity_poly.entity_id
_entity_poly.type
_entity_poly.pdbx_seq_one_letter_code
_entity_poly.pdbx_strand_id
1 'polypeptide(L)'
;MDNRRYSKIEVSKQIRFDGDNMKIKDILANKKVSVSLEVFPPKQSTAFESVKTAVHKLCDLQPSFMSVTYGAGGGIGWHTAEIAGFVQNECSVPALSHLTCLLSNRATISETLAQLKEKGIENILALRGDVPPDSSFIPAGDFNYASELVEEIHKNGDFCVGGACYPEGHVESEHIDVDLDNLKRKVDAGVDFLTTQMFFDNDILYRFLYKARERGITVPIIAGIMPVTNAKQISRICKLSGTYLPQRFKAIVDRFGDNPDTMAQAGIAYATEQIIDLIANGVNAVHIYTMNKPEIAQGIMNNLSSIIAD
;
A
#
# COMPACT_ATOMS: atom_id res chain seq x y z
N MET A 1 3.26 -43.44 -35.13
CA MET A 1 3.52 -42.17 -35.80
C MET A 1 2.29 -41.31 -35.60
N ASP A 2 2.29 -40.41 -34.62
CA ASP A 2 1.47 -39.22 -34.64
C ASP A 2 2.06 -38.21 -33.65
N ASN A 3 2.75 -37.22 -34.21
CA ASN A 3 3.39 -36.13 -33.55
C ASN A 3 2.36 -35.03 -33.32
N ARG A 4 1.64 -35.01 -32.20
CA ARG A 4 0.82 -33.85 -31.83
C ARG A 4 1.69 -32.77 -31.19
N ARG A 5 1.94 -31.76 -31.98
CA ARG A 5 2.52 -30.47 -31.64
C ARG A 5 1.72 -29.84 -30.49
N TYR A 6 2.33 -29.69 -29.34
CA TYR A 6 1.88 -28.72 -28.37
C TYR A 6 2.19 -27.33 -28.92
N SER A 7 1.16 -26.68 -29.43
CA SER A 7 1.22 -25.27 -29.80
C SER A 7 1.53 -24.44 -28.59
N LYS A 8 2.56 -23.62 -28.72
CA LYS A 8 2.84 -22.49 -27.79
C LYS A 8 1.57 -21.72 -27.56
N ILE A 9 1.13 -21.66 -26.31
CA ILE A 9 0.14 -20.69 -25.84
C ILE A 9 0.80 -19.32 -26.05
N GLU A 10 0.28 -18.56 -27.01
CA GLU A 10 0.59 -17.14 -27.15
C GLU A 10 0.20 -16.46 -25.85
N VAL A 11 1.21 -16.06 -25.07
CA VAL A 11 1.05 -15.20 -23.91
C VAL A 11 0.42 -13.90 -24.41
N SER A 12 -0.79 -13.67 -23.92
CA SER A 12 -1.68 -12.55 -24.16
C SER A 12 -0.97 -11.21 -24.26
N LYS A 13 -1.47 -10.40 -25.18
CA LYS A 13 -1.09 -9.02 -25.44
C LYS A 13 -0.82 -8.26 -24.15
N GLN A 14 0.43 -7.94 -23.93
CA GLN A 14 0.89 -6.91 -23.02
C GLN A 14 0.05 -5.64 -23.26
N ILE A 15 -0.77 -5.27 -22.30
CA ILE A 15 -1.29 -3.90 -22.23
C ILE A 15 -0.07 -3.06 -21.92
N ARG A 16 0.62 -2.60 -22.96
CA ARG A 16 1.56 -1.49 -22.83
C ARG A 16 0.69 -0.32 -22.42
N PHE A 17 0.87 0.17 -21.21
CA PHE A 17 0.41 1.50 -20.85
C PHE A 17 1.07 2.43 -21.88
N ASP A 18 0.28 3.07 -22.74
CA ASP A 18 0.75 4.18 -23.57
C ASP A 18 1.35 5.20 -22.60
N GLY A 19 2.59 5.64 -22.86
CA GLY A 19 3.48 6.32 -21.93
C GLY A 19 3.02 7.67 -21.35
N ASP A 20 1.72 8.01 -21.43
CA ASP A 20 1.21 9.34 -21.12
C ASP A 20 0.32 9.41 -19.86
N ASN A 21 0.03 8.31 -19.14
CA ASN A 21 -0.78 8.43 -17.93
C ASN A 21 -0.50 7.32 -16.92
N MET A 22 0.37 7.59 -15.94
CA MET A 22 0.71 6.65 -14.86
C MET A 22 0.05 7.05 -13.52
N LYS A 23 -0.98 7.91 -13.55
CA LYS A 23 -1.71 8.31 -12.34
C LYS A 23 -2.59 7.17 -11.83
N ILE A 24 -2.45 6.86 -10.54
CA ILE A 24 -3.16 5.73 -9.91
C ILE A 24 -4.67 5.92 -9.96
N LYS A 25 -5.18 7.16 -9.84
CA LYS A 25 -6.62 7.43 -9.99
C LYS A 25 -7.19 6.93 -11.33
N ASP A 26 -6.42 7.04 -12.42
CA ASP A 26 -6.84 6.60 -13.74
C ASP A 26 -6.77 5.08 -13.87
N ILE A 27 -5.75 4.46 -13.23
CA ILE A 27 -5.65 3.00 -13.14
C ILE A 27 -6.88 2.43 -12.41
N LEU A 28 -7.25 3.02 -11.28
CA LEU A 28 -8.41 2.60 -10.47
C LEU A 28 -9.75 2.79 -11.21
N ALA A 29 -9.84 3.80 -12.06
CA ALA A 29 -11.04 4.06 -12.87
C ALA A 29 -11.20 3.08 -14.04
N ASN A 30 -10.10 2.56 -14.60
CA ASN A 30 -10.09 1.79 -15.84
C ASN A 30 -9.95 0.29 -15.66
N LYS A 31 -9.44 -0.20 -14.53
CA LYS A 31 -9.27 -1.64 -14.26
C LYS A 31 -10.48 -2.24 -13.56
N LYS A 32 -10.91 -3.42 -14.00
CA LYS A 32 -11.93 -4.20 -13.29
C LYS A 32 -11.46 -4.65 -11.91
N VAL A 33 -10.23 -5.17 -11.83
CA VAL A 33 -9.55 -5.52 -10.56
C VAL A 33 -8.14 -4.95 -10.57
N SER A 34 -7.77 -4.26 -9.50
CA SER A 34 -6.45 -3.68 -9.32
C SER A 34 -5.74 -4.32 -8.11
N VAL A 35 -4.59 -4.93 -8.35
CA VAL A 35 -3.73 -5.48 -7.29
C VAL A 35 -2.42 -4.71 -7.28
N SER A 36 -2.10 -4.11 -6.14
CA SER A 36 -0.87 -3.35 -5.92
C SER A 36 -0.04 -3.95 -4.79
N LEU A 37 1.26 -3.67 -4.80
CA LEU A 37 2.21 -4.24 -3.86
C LEU A 37 2.97 -3.14 -3.13
N GLU A 38 3.23 -3.33 -1.83
CA GLU A 38 4.06 -2.42 -1.04
C GLU A 38 5.46 -2.97 -0.84
N VAL A 39 6.44 -2.09 -0.93
CA VAL A 39 7.85 -2.38 -0.64
C VAL A 39 8.43 -1.35 0.33
N PHE A 40 9.45 -1.79 1.07
CA PHE A 40 10.18 -0.95 2.01
C PHE A 40 11.56 -0.64 1.44
N PRO A 41 12.00 0.63 1.48
CA PRO A 41 13.37 0.97 1.16
C PRO A 41 14.33 0.36 2.21
N PRO A 42 15.61 0.15 1.87
CA PRO A 42 16.59 -0.38 2.81
C PRO A 42 16.83 0.61 3.96
N LYS A 43 16.98 0.08 5.17
CA LYS A 43 17.34 0.89 6.35
C LYS A 43 18.80 1.37 6.32
N GLN A 44 19.65 0.65 5.60
CA GLN A 44 21.08 0.93 5.46
C GLN A 44 21.47 0.78 3.97
N SER A 45 22.39 1.61 3.51
CA SER A 45 22.85 1.59 2.11
C SER A 45 23.47 0.25 1.69
N THR A 46 24.03 -0.50 2.64
CA THR A 46 24.59 -1.85 2.41
C THR A 46 23.54 -2.89 1.97
N ALA A 47 22.26 -2.66 2.29
CA ALA A 47 21.16 -3.55 1.92
C ALA A 47 20.45 -3.12 0.62
N PHE A 48 20.95 -2.09 -0.09
CA PHE A 48 20.26 -1.49 -1.24
C PHE A 48 20.07 -2.52 -2.37
N GLU A 49 21.12 -3.22 -2.78
CA GLU A 49 21.06 -4.21 -3.87
C GLU A 49 20.15 -5.40 -3.56
N SER A 50 20.11 -5.85 -2.30
CA SER A 50 19.21 -6.94 -1.91
C SER A 50 17.74 -6.52 -1.96
N VAL A 51 17.43 -5.29 -1.55
CA VAL A 51 16.08 -4.73 -1.68
C VAL A 51 15.72 -4.53 -3.15
N LYS A 52 16.61 -3.97 -3.96
CA LYS A 52 16.41 -3.81 -5.41
C LYS A 52 16.10 -5.15 -6.10
N THR A 53 16.82 -6.21 -5.73
CA THR A 53 16.56 -7.58 -6.24
C THR A 53 15.16 -8.09 -5.85
N ALA A 54 14.72 -7.86 -4.61
CA ALA A 54 13.38 -8.25 -4.18
C ALA A 54 12.31 -7.44 -4.91
N VAL A 55 12.52 -6.13 -5.06
CA VAL A 55 11.61 -5.23 -5.79
C VAL A 55 11.47 -5.68 -7.25
N HIS A 56 12.58 -6.01 -7.92
CA HIS A 56 12.53 -6.50 -9.31
C HIS A 56 11.65 -7.75 -9.44
N LYS A 57 11.82 -8.75 -8.54
CA LYS A 57 10.97 -9.95 -8.53
C LYS A 57 9.50 -9.64 -8.28
N LEU A 58 9.20 -8.61 -7.49
CA LEU A 58 7.82 -8.15 -7.27
C LEU A 58 7.27 -7.44 -8.51
N CYS A 59 8.08 -6.69 -9.24
CA CYS A 59 7.69 -6.07 -10.51
C CYS A 59 7.35 -7.13 -11.57
N ASP A 60 8.06 -8.28 -11.59
CA ASP A 60 7.79 -9.41 -12.51
C ASP A 60 6.37 -9.98 -12.33
N LEU A 61 5.72 -9.75 -11.17
CA LEU A 61 4.33 -10.11 -10.92
C LEU A 61 3.32 -9.19 -11.62
N GLN A 62 3.79 -8.13 -12.28
CA GLN A 62 2.99 -7.16 -13.02
C GLN A 62 1.85 -6.54 -12.18
N PRO A 63 2.14 -5.98 -10.99
CA PRO A 63 1.13 -5.30 -10.20
C PRO A 63 0.59 -4.07 -10.94
N SER A 64 -0.59 -3.60 -10.55
CA SER A 64 -1.18 -2.40 -11.13
C SER A 64 -0.36 -1.14 -10.82
N PHE A 65 0.25 -1.10 -9.66
CA PHE A 65 1.24 -0.12 -9.22
C PHE A 65 2.00 -0.68 -8.00
N MET A 66 3.09 -0.03 -7.62
CA MET A 66 3.83 -0.38 -6.39
C MET A 66 4.01 0.83 -5.51
N SER A 67 3.74 0.70 -4.21
CA SER A 67 4.06 1.72 -3.23
C SER A 67 5.43 1.49 -2.59
N VAL A 68 6.12 2.58 -2.31
CA VAL A 68 7.41 2.59 -1.64
C VAL A 68 7.28 3.40 -0.36
N THR A 69 7.45 2.73 0.80
CA THR A 69 7.26 3.37 2.10
C THR A 69 8.32 4.45 2.35
N TYR A 70 7.98 5.44 3.17
CA TYR A 70 8.94 6.42 3.66
C TYR A 70 9.77 5.79 4.79
N GLY A 71 11.10 5.91 4.73
CA GLY A 71 11.98 5.27 5.72
C GLY A 71 11.70 5.76 7.13
N ALA A 72 11.38 4.84 8.04
CA ALA A 72 11.22 5.15 9.46
C ALA A 72 12.58 5.55 10.06
N GLY A 73 12.72 6.80 10.50
CA GLY A 73 13.94 7.25 11.17
C GLY A 73 14.49 8.60 10.73
N GLY A 74 13.67 9.47 10.12
CA GLY A 74 14.00 10.92 10.02
C GLY A 74 15.17 11.30 9.12
N GLY A 75 15.64 10.45 8.22
CA GLY A 75 16.86 10.76 7.50
C GLY A 75 17.00 10.30 6.06
N ILE A 76 16.09 9.51 5.49
CA ILE A 76 16.40 8.92 4.18
C ILE A 76 15.17 8.89 3.25
N GLY A 77 14.59 10.06 2.98
CA GLY A 77 13.72 10.27 1.81
C GLY A 77 14.41 9.88 0.49
N TRP A 78 15.74 9.95 0.47
CA TRP A 78 16.57 9.54 -0.65
C TRP A 78 16.37 8.07 -1.05
N HIS A 79 16.42 7.12 -0.12
CA HIS A 79 16.22 5.71 -0.45
C HIS A 79 14.81 5.43 -1.01
N THR A 80 13.80 6.13 -0.51
CA THR A 80 12.43 6.03 -1.03
C THR A 80 12.37 6.51 -2.47
N ALA A 81 12.95 7.68 -2.77
CA ALA A 81 12.97 8.23 -4.12
C ALA A 81 13.75 7.36 -5.11
N GLU A 82 14.88 6.76 -4.69
CA GLU A 82 15.67 5.84 -5.51
C GLU A 82 14.91 4.55 -5.85
N ILE A 83 14.29 3.91 -4.86
CA ILE A 83 13.48 2.69 -5.10
C ILE A 83 12.23 3.02 -5.93
N ALA A 84 11.55 4.15 -5.66
CA ALA A 84 10.40 4.57 -6.47
C ALA A 84 10.82 4.84 -7.94
N GLY A 85 11.95 5.52 -8.15
CA GLY A 85 12.52 5.75 -9.48
C GLY A 85 12.88 4.44 -10.18
N PHE A 86 13.42 3.45 -9.47
CA PHE A 86 13.71 2.12 -10.02
C PHE A 86 12.42 1.40 -10.47
N VAL A 87 11.37 1.40 -9.63
CA VAL A 87 10.06 0.82 -9.95
C VAL A 87 9.47 1.49 -11.21
N GLN A 88 9.46 2.83 -11.22
CA GLN A 88 8.89 3.62 -12.32
C GLN A 88 9.63 3.43 -13.63
N ASN A 89 10.97 3.59 -13.62
CA ASN A 89 11.75 3.76 -14.84
C ASN A 89 12.40 2.46 -15.34
N GLU A 90 12.83 1.58 -14.42
CA GLU A 90 13.49 0.33 -14.82
C GLU A 90 12.51 -0.84 -14.90
N CYS A 91 11.48 -0.88 -14.03
CA CYS A 91 10.45 -1.93 -14.06
C CYS A 91 9.22 -1.55 -14.91
N SER A 92 9.06 -0.28 -15.30
CA SER A 92 7.87 0.22 -16.01
C SER A 92 6.55 -0.07 -15.27
N VAL A 93 6.58 -0.01 -13.92
CA VAL A 93 5.42 -0.14 -13.04
C VAL A 93 5.14 1.23 -12.42
N PRO A 94 3.88 1.74 -12.43
CA PRO A 94 3.56 2.99 -11.77
C PRO A 94 3.97 2.97 -10.29
N ALA A 95 4.77 3.95 -9.88
CA ALA A 95 5.25 4.06 -8.51
C ALA A 95 4.41 5.04 -7.69
N LEU A 96 4.10 4.65 -6.45
CA LEU A 96 3.48 5.48 -5.41
C LEU A 96 4.52 5.74 -4.32
N SER A 97 5.03 6.96 -4.23
CA SER A 97 5.99 7.32 -3.19
C SER A 97 5.27 7.77 -1.92
N HIS A 98 5.55 7.14 -0.79
CA HIS A 98 5.09 7.67 0.50
C HIS A 98 5.86 8.94 0.85
N LEU A 99 5.17 9.91 1.46
CA LEU A 99 5.74 11.15 1.96
C LEU A 99 5.12 11.49 3.31
N THR A 100 5.95 11.75 4.32
CA THR A 100 5.51 12.10 5.67
C THR A 100 5.83 13.54 6.00
N CYS A 101 5.00 14.19 6.81
CA CYS A 101 5.13 15.62 7.08
C CYS A 101 5.48 15.99 8.53
N LEU A 102 5.20 15.14 9.52
CA LEU A 102 5.30 15.52 10.95
C LEU A 102 6.68 16.04 11.37
N LEU A 103 7.74 15.48 10.80
CA LEU A 103 9.14 15.85 11.07
C LEU A 103 9.77 16.68 9.94
N SER A 104 8.96 17.23 9.04
CA SER A 104 9.42 17.95 7.86
C SER A 104 8.94 19.41 7.91
N ASN A 105 9.69 20.28 7.27
CA ASN A 105 9.26 21.64 6.98
C ASN A 105 8.86 21.79 5.50
N ARG A 106 8.24 22.92 5.12
CA ARG A 106 7.77 23.16 3.73
C ARG A 106 8.89 23.12 2.72
N ALA A 107 10.07 23.62 3.05
CA ALA A 107 11.23 23.62 2.16
C ALA A 107 11.66 22.17 1.85
N THR A 108 11.80 21.32 2.86
CA THR A 108 12.14 19.89 2.69
C THR A 108 11.09 19.15 1.87
N ILE A 109 9.80 19.42 2.10
CA ILE A 109 8.70 18.83 1.31
C ILE A 109 8.83 19.25 -0.15
N SER A 110 9.02 20.55 -0.43
CA SER A 110 9.15 21.08 -1.79
C SER A 110 10.38 20.49 -2.52
N GLU A 111 11.52 20.38 -1.85
CA GLU A 111 12.72 19.73 -2.39
C GLU A 111 12.48 18.24 -2.70
N THR A 112 11.83 17.52 -1.81
CA THR A 112 11.51 16.10 -2.02
C THR A 112 10.56 15.91 -3.20
N LEU A 113 9.53 16.74 -3.32
CA LEU A 113 8.58 16.70 -4.45
C LEU A 113 9.27 17.03 -5.77
N ALA A 114 10.21 17.99 -5.79
CA ALA A 114 11.02 18.29 -6.98
C ALA A 114 11.88 17.08 -7.40
N GLN A 115 12.55 16.42 -6.45
CA GLN A 115 13.34 15.21 -6.72
C GLN A 115 12.47 14.05 -7.25
N LEU A 116 11.28 13.83 -6.69
CA LEU A 116 10.34 12.82 -7.17
C LEU A 116 9.88 13.13 -8.60
N LYS A 117 9.57 14.39 -8.89
CA LYS A 117 9.17 14.85 -10.21
C LYS A 117 10.28 14.66 -11.26
N GLU A 118 11.54 14.92 -10.91
CA GLU A 118 12.71 14.67 -11.79
C GLU A 118 12.85 13.18 -12.14
N LYS A 119 12.40 12.28 -11.24
CA LYS A 119 12.38 10.83 -11.48
C LYS A 119 11.09 10.34 -12.20
N GLY A 120 10.21 11.24 -12.61
CA GLY A 120 8.94 10.90 -13.26
C GLY A 120 7.88 10.33 -12.32
N ILE A 121 8.01 10.54 -11.01
CA ILE A 121 7.00 10.06 -10.04
C ILE A 121 5.85 11.06 -9.98
N GLU A 122 4.65 10.57 -10.30
CA GLU A 122 3.42 11.36 -10.35
C GLU A 122 2.45 11.06 -9.20
N ASN A 123 2.71 10.01 -8.41
CA ASN A 123 1.80 9.53 -7.36
C ASN A 123 2.45 9.62 -5.98
N ILE A 124 1.78 10.28 -5.05
CA ILE A 124 2.27 10.48 -3.68
C ILE A 124 1.22 9.97 -2.68
N LEU A 125 1.64 9.10 -1.75
CA LEU A 125 0.83 8.78 -0.57
C LEU A 125 1.17 9.76 0.56
N ALA A 126 0.27 10.69 0.81
CA ALA A 126 0.43 11.74 1.83
C ALA A 126 0.09 11.18 3.21
N LEU A 127 1.07 11.15 4.10
CA LEU A 127 0.98 10.62 5.45
C LEU A 127 1.41 11.67 6.47
N ARG A 128 0.86 11.60 7.68
CA ARG A 128 1.35 12.44 8.79
C ARG A 128 2.76 11.96 9.22
N GLY A 129 2.94 10.65 9.32
CA GLY A 129 4.06 10.02 9.97
C GLY A 129 3.82 9.79 11.47
N ASP A 130 4.63 8.94 12.07
CA ASP A 130 4.54 8.56 13.47
C ASP A 130 5.40 9.47 14.35
N VAL A 131 4.93 9.73 15.58
CA VAL A 131 5.74 10.40 16.61
C VAL A 131 6.80 9.41 17.10
N PRO A 132 8.11 9.76 17.05
CA PRO A 132 9.15 8.88 17.58
C PRO A 132 8.92 8.58 19.07
N PRO A 133 9.02 7.29 19.49
CA PRO A 133 8.70 6.90 20.87
C PRO A 133 9.54 7.62 21.96
N ASP A 134 10.78 7.99 21.60
CA ASP A 134 11.73 8.61 22.52
C ASP A 134 11.76 10.15 22.46
N SER A 135 10.87 10.74 21.66
CA SER A 135 10.85 12.19 21.53
C SER A 135 9.95 12.83 22.60
N SER A 136 10.59 13.35 23.64
CA SER A 136 9.96 14.35 24.54
C SER A 136 9.71 15.68 23.82
N PHE A 137 10.12 15.80 22.59
CA PHE A 137 10.05 17.00 21.75
C PHE A 137 9.56 16.63 20.36
N ILE A 138 8.31 17.01 20.06
CA ILE A 138 7.84 17.05 18.68
C ILE A 138 8.43 18.34 18.12
N PRO A 139 9.30 18.30 17.09
CA PRO A 139 9.71 19.50 16.41
C PRO A 139 8.44 20.26 16.01
N ALA A 140 8.41 21.56 16.26
CA ALA A 140 7.36 22.42 15.69
C ALA A 140 7.61 22.47 14.18
N GLY A 141 7.19 21.40 13.48
CA GLY A 141 7.18 21.33 12.03
C GLY A 141 6.08 22.25 11.48
N ASP A 142 6.13 22.48 10.18
CA ASP A 142 5.11 23.32 9.51
C ASP A 142 3.77 22.58 9.33
N PHE A 143 3.70 21.29 9.73
CA PHE A 143 2.57 20.40 9.50
C PHE A 143 2.20 19.61 10.75
N ASN A 144 0.91 19.54 11.04
CA ASN A 144 0.34 18.71 12.11
C ASN A 144 -0.43 17.51 11.56
N TYR A 145 -1.00 17.63 10.34
CA TYR A 145 -1.88 16.64 9.74
C TYR A 145 -1.54 16.37 8.28
N ALA A 146 -1.87 15.17 7.82
CA ALA A 146 -1.70 14.79 6.43
C ALA A 146 -2.52 15.64 5.45
N SER A 147 -3.65 16.22 5.88
CA SER A 147 -4.43 17.15 5.06
C SER A 147 -3.65 18.41 4.65
N GLU A 148 -2.82 18.93 5.56
CA GLU A 148 -1.96 20.08 5.27
C GLU A 148 -0.85 19.72 4.28
N LEU A 149 -0.34 18.47 4.34
CA LEU A 149 0.59 17.96 3.35
C LEU A 149 -0.07 17.79 1.97
N VAL A 150 -1.32 17.31 1.91
CA VAL A 150 -2.08 17.20 0.65
C VAL A 150 -2.18 18.55 -0.04
N GLU A 151 -2.58 19.60 0.70
CA GLU A 151 -2.63 20.96 0.17
C GLU A 151 -1.26 21.46 -0.33
N GLU A 152 -0.19 21.12 0.40
CA GLU A 152 1.17 21.51 0.01
C GLU A 152 1.66 20.79 -1.24
N ILE A 153 1.33 19.49 -1.40
CA ILE A 153 1.65 18.71 -2.61
C ILE A 153 1.00 19.37 -3.83
N HIS A 154 -0.28 19.74 -3.76
CA HIS A 154 -0.98 20.38 -4.87
C HIS A 154 -0.41 21.76 -5.25
N LYS A 155 0.18 22.51 -4.31
CA LYS A 155 0.90 23.77 -4.62
C LYS A 155 2.19 23.53 -5.40
N ASN A 156 2.79 22.35 -5.25
CA ASN A 156 4.10 22.01 -5.85
C ASN A 156 3.97 21.28 -7.19
N GLY A 157 2.77 20.89 -7.63
CA GLY A 157 2.60 20.26 -8.95
C GLY A 157 1.31 19.46 -9.11
N ASP A 158 1.14 18.90 -10.30
CA ASP A 158 -0.01 18.05 -10.66
C ASP A 158 0.28 16.58 -10.30
N PHE A 159 0.29 16.29 -8.99
CA PHE A 159 0.43 14.94 -8.47
C PHE A 159 -0.94 14.29 -8.26
N CYS A 160 -1.00 12.96 -8.45
CA CYS A 160 -2.08 12.13 -7.95
C CYS A 160 -1.80 11.81 -6.47
N VAL A 161 -2.71 12.19 -5.58
CA VAL A 161 -2.46 12.12 -4.13
C VAL A 161 -3.35 11.07 -3.49
N GLY A 162 -2.71 10.05 -2.89
CA GLY A 162 -3.35 9.08 -2.02
C GLY A 162 -3.30 9.49 -0.55
N GLY A 163 -4.22 8.96 0.24
CA GLY A 163 -4.23 9.11 1.69
C GLY A 163 -4.45 7.79 2.41
N ALA A 164 -3.99 7.66 3.66
CA ALA A 164 -4.31 6.51 4.49
C ALA A 164 -5.68 6.66 5.16
N CYS A 165 -6.38 5.54 5.38
CA CYS A 165 -7.60 5.45 6.18
C CYS A 165 -7.58 4.19 7.07
N TYR A 166 -8.40 4.19 8.12
CA TYR A 166 -8.33 3.19 9.18
C TYR A 166 -9.71 2.56 9.38
N PRO A 167 -9.95 1.32 8.89
CA PRO A 167 -11.27 0.68 9.02
C PRO A 167 -11.74 0.49 10.47
N GLU A 168 -10.79 0.39 11.40
CA GLU A 168 -11.04 0.25 12.85
C GLU A 168 -10.89 1.57 13.63
N GLY A 169 -10.58 2.68 12.93
CA GLY A 169 -10.25 3.98 13.52
C GLY A 169 -8.77 4.13 13.79
N HIS A 170 -8.28 5.37 13.74
CA HIS A 170 -6.88 5.69 14.08
C HIS A 170 -6.66 5.58 15.58
N VAL A 171 -5.55 5.00 16.01
CA VAL A 171 -5.24 4.74 17.45
C VAL A 171 -5.20 6.00 18.31
N GLU A 172 -4.94 7.15 17.73
CA GLU A 172 -4.94 8.47 18.44
C GLU A 172 -6.29 9.18 18.39
N SER A 173 -7.28 8.65 17.65
CA SER A 173 -8.62 9.24 17.59
C SER A 173 -9.44 8.78 18.80
N GLU A 174 -10.15 9.69 19.44
CA GLU A 174 -11.02 9.36 20.58
C GLU A 174 -12.16 8.41 20.20
N HIS A 175 -12.63 8.52 18.96
CA HIS A 175 -13.76 7.74 18.46
C HIS A 175 -13.69 7.61 16.93
N ILE A 176 -14.21 6.49 16.38
CA ILE A 176 -14.22 6.22 14.93
C ILE A 176 -14.95 7.31 14.13
N ASP A 177 -15.97 7.95 14.69
CA ASP A 177 -16.69 9.03 14.00
C ASP A 177 -15.83 10.30 13.88
N VAL A 178 -15.00 10.59 14.87
CA VAL A 178 -14.01 11.69 14.80
C VAL A 178 -12.94 11.39 13.75
N ASP A 179 -12.48 10.13 13.68
CA ASP A 179 -11.52 9.72 12.65
C ASP A 179 -12.10 9.86 11.25
N LEU A 180 -13.36 9.46 11.04
CA LEU A 180 -14.07 9.62 9.77
C LEU A 180 -14.27 11.08 9.37
N ASP A 181 -14.54 11.97 10.33
CA ASP A 181 -14.65 13.41 10.07
C ASP A 181 -13.28 14.01 9.69
N ASN A 182 -12.19 13.55 10.32
CA ASN A 182 -10.83 13.92 9.93
C ASN A 182 -10.46 13.36 8.55
N LEU A 183 -10.91 12.12 8.23
CA LEU A 183 -10.73 11.53 6.92
C LEU A 183 -11.46 12.34 5.85
N LYS A 184 -12.69 12.81 6.12
CA LYS A 184 -13.43 13.69 5.20
C LYS A 184 -12.68 14.99 4.94
N ARG A 185 -12.14 15.65 5.98
CA ARG A 185 -11.31 16.84 5.79
C ARG A 185 -10.08 16.57 4.93
N LYS A 186 -9.44 15.42 5.10
CA LYS A 186 -8.30 14.99 4.26
C LYS A 186 -8.71 14.80 2.80
N VAL A 187 -9.87 14.17 2.55
CA VAL A 187 -10.41 14.02 1.20
C VAL A 187 -10.75 15.38 0.58
N ASP A 188 -11.35 16.27 1.35
CA ASP A 188 -11.70 17.63 0.90
C ASP A 188 -10.47 18.50 0.58
N ALA A 189 -9.31 18.18 1.18
CA ALA A 189 -8.02 18.80 0.84
C ALA A 189 -7.48 18.38 -0.53
N GLY A 190 -8.09 17.39 -1.19
CA GLY A 190 -7.76 17.01 -2.57
C GLY A 190 -7.16 15.60 -2.74
N VAL A 191 -7.47 14.65 -1.84
CA VAL A 191 -7.05 13.25 -2.00
C VAL A 191 -7.82 12.59 -3.15
N ASP A 192 -7.11 11.95 -4.08
CA ASP A 192 -7.69 11.25 -5.23
C ASP A 192 -8.14 9.81 -4.89
N PHE A 193 -7.50 9.14 -3.93
CA PHE A 193 -7.85 7.79 -3.48
C PHE A 193 -7.36 7.55 -2.04
N LEU A 194 -7.89 6.51 -1.41
CA LEU A 194 -7.49 6.10 -0.06
C LEU A 194 -6.95 4.67 -0.05
N THR A 195 -5.96 4.39 0.80
CA THR A 195 -5.50 3.03 1.10
C THR A 195 -5.74 2.75 2.57
N THR A 196 -6.35 1.60 2.88
CA THR A 196 -6.66 1.28 4.29
C THR A 196 -5.43 0.78 5.04
N GLN A 197 -5.39 1.00 6.35
CA GLN A 197 -4.60 0.16 7.24
C GLN A 197 -5.05 -1.30 7.09
N MET A 198 -4.17 -2.26 7.38
CA MET A 198 -4.52 -3.68 7.39
C MET A 198 -5.68 -3.97 8.35
N PHE A 199 -6.45 -4.96 8.01
CA PHE A 199 -7.53 -5.53 8.81
C PHE A 199 -7.60 -7.03 8.49
N PHE A 200 -8.20 -7.83 9.39
CA PHE A 200 -8.28 -9.28 9.25
C PHE A 200 -9.72 -9.82 9.18
N ASP A 201 -10.70 -8.92 9.20
CA ASP A 201 -12.10 -9.22 9.10
C ASP A 201 -12.75 -8.29 8.06
N ASN A 202 -13.26 -8.85 6.97
CA ASN A 202 -13.83 -8.07 5.87
C ASN A 202 -15.11 -7.32 6.29
N ASP A 203 -15.87 -7.83 7.27
CA ASP A 203 -17.03 -7.13 7.80
C ASP A 203 -16.68 -5.77 8.43
N ILE A 204 -15.47 -5.63 8.96
CA ILE A 204 -14.97 -4.35 9.47
C ILE A 204 -14.81 -3.36 8.32
N LEU A 205 -14.20 -3.79 7.21
CA LEU A 205 -14.07 -2.95 6.02
C LEU A 205 -15.44 -2.57 5.44
N TYR A 206 -16.38 -3.52 5.29
CA TYR A 206 -17.68 -3.22 4.72
C TYR A 206 -18.44 -2.18 5.55
N ARG A 207 -18.43 -2.31 6.88
CA ARG A 207 -18.98 -1.29 7.78
C ARG A 207 -18.32 0.07 7.65
N PHE A 208 -16.98 0.09 7.52
CA PHE A 208 -16.23 1.31 7.30
C PHE A 208 -16.60 1.97 5.96
N LEU A 209 -16.68 1.20 4.88
CA LEU A 209 -17.06 1.72 3.56
C LEU A 209 -18.45 2.37 3.58
N TYR A 210 -19.42 1.73 4.25
CA TYR A 210 -20.75 2.29 4.43
C TYR A 210 -20.71 3.64 5.16
N LYS A 211 -20.06 3.69 6.33
CA LYS A 211 -19.91 4.93 7.12
C LYS A 211 -19.16 6.03 6.38
N ALA A 212 -18.13 5.68 5.60
CA ALA A 212 -17.39 6.62 4.78
C ALA A 212 -18.30 7.25 3.69
N ARG A 213 -19.13 6.43 3.02
CA ARG A 213 -20.10 6.90 2.03
C ARG A 213 -21.18 7.80 2.63
N GLU A 214 -21.68 7.48 3.83
CA GLU A 214 -22.63 8.36 4.56
C GLU A 214 -22.06 9.75 4.85
N ARG A 215 -20.73 9.87 5.03
CA ARG A 215 -20.02 11.15 5.20
C ARG A 215 -19.63 11.84 3.88
N GLY A 216 -20.07 11.31 2.74
CA GLY A 216 -19.76 11.87 1.43
C GLY A 216 -18.30 11.64 0.99
N ILE A 217 -17.62 10.64 1.53
CA ILE A 217 -16.31 10.19 1.03
C ILE A 217 -16.57 9.29 -0.18
N THR A 218 -16.35 9.81 -1.39
CA THR A 218 -16.67 9.13 -2.66
C THR A 218 -15.45 8.64 -3.43
N VAL A 219 -14.26 9.06 -3.04
CA VAL A 219 -13.01 8.60 -3.68
C VAL A 219 -12.83 7.08 -3.57
N PRO A 220 -12.12 6.44 -4.51
CA PRO A 220 -11.79 5.02 -4.42
C PRO A 220 -11.08 4.68 -3.12
N ILE A 221 -11.41 3.51 -2.55
CA ILE A 221 -10.75 2.99 -1.35
C ILE A 221 -10.11 1.64 -1.71
N ILE A 222 -8.81 1.54 -1.51
CA ILE A 222 -8.00 0.35 -1.77
C ILE A 222 -7.84 -0.41 -0.46
N ALA A 223 -8.22 -1.69 -0.45
CA ALA A 223 -8.14 -2.53 0.73
C ALA A 223 -6.70 -3.01 0.99
N GLY A 224 -6.13 -2.64 2.12
CA GLY A 224 -4.79 -3.06 2.55
C GLY A 224 -4.81 -4.44 3.18
N ILE A 225 -4.08 -5.39 2.60
CA ILE A 225 -4.05 -6.79 3.01
C ILE A 225 -2.65 -7.16 3.51
N MET A 226 -2.58 -7.70 4.73
CA MET A 226 -1.33 -8.15 5.35
C MET A 226 -1.27 -9.68 5.40
N PRO A 227 -0.49 -10.33 4.52
CA PRO A 227 -0.21 -11.76 4.66
C PRO A 227 0.65 -12.01 5.89
N VAL A 228 0.13 -12.71 6.90
CA VAL A 228 0.87 -12.99 8.13
C VAL A 228 1.72 -14.23 7.97
N THR A 229 3.02 -14.05 7.91
CA THR A 229 4.01 -15.13 7.76
C THR A 229 4.87 -15.36 9.00
N ASN A 230 4.61 -14.61 10.06
CA ASN A 230 5.35 -14.71 11.32
C ASN A 230 4.42 -14.42 12.51
N ALA A 231 4.08 -15.47 13.24
CA ALA A 231 3.18 -15.40 14.40
C ALA A 231 3.73 -14.51 15.54
N LYS A 232 5.05 -14.48 15.74
CA LYS A 232 5.68 -13.69 16.81
C LYS A 232 5.50 -12.18 16.61
N GLN A 233 5.35 -11.74 15.36
CA GLN A 233 5.22 -10.32 15.03
C GLN A 233 3.76 -9.85 15.06
N ILE A 234 2.78 -10.76 14.86
CA ILE A 234 1.39 -10.34 14.66
C ILE A 234 0.81 -9.61 15.87
N SER A 235 1.03 -10.11 17.08
CA SER A 235 0.54 -9.46 18.30
C SER A 235 1.08 -8.05 18.49
N ARG A 236 2.37 -7.84 18.17
CA ARG A 236 2.99 -6.51 18.19
C ARG A 236 2.40 -5.59 17.14
N ILE A 237 2.26 -6.09 15.91
CA ILE A 237 1.71 -5.33 14.79
C ILE A 237 0.27 -4.90 15.08
N CYS A 238 -0.59 -5.83 15.52
CA CYS A 238 -1.97 -5.52 15.89
C CYS A 238 -2.05 -4.47 17.03
N LYS A 239 -1.17 -4.58 18.04
CA LYS A 239 -1.13 -3.61 19.13
C LYS A 239 -0.72 -2.20 18.66
N LEU A 240 0.23 -2.10 17.73
CA LEU A 240 0.70 -0.82 17.20
C LEU A 240 -0.33 -0.17 16.28
N SER A 241 -1.05 -0.94 15.48
CA SER A 241 -2.04 -0.45 14.52
C SER A 241 -3.46 -0.34 15.08
N GLY A 242 -3.71 -0.86 16.29
CA GLY A 242 -5.06 -0.97 16.84
C GLY A 242 -5.94 -2.04 16.15
N THR A 243 -5.34 -2.91 15.35
CA THR A 243 -6.07 -3.87 14.52
C THR A 243 -6.55 -5.07 15.34
N TYR A 244 -7.83 -5.41 15.19
CA TYR A 244 -8.45 -6.59 15.78
C TYR A 244 -7.98 -7.88 15.10
N LEU A 245 -7.63 -8.89 15.89
CA LEU A 245 -7.31 -10.24 15.41
C LEU A 245 -8.53 -11.15 15.61
N PRO A 246 -9.26 -11.51 14.54
CA PRO A 246 -10.44 -12.35 14.65
C PRO A 246 -10.12 -13.73 15.22
N GLN A 247 -11.05 -14.33 15.99
CA GLN A 247 -10.86 -15.63 16.61
C GLN A 247 -10.50 -16.73 15.59
N ARG A 248 -11.12 -16.67 14.40
CA ARG A 248 -10.80 -17.58 13.30
C ARG A 248 -9.33 -17.49 12.88
N PHE A 249 -8.80 -16.28 12.72
CA PHE A 249 -7.41 -16.10 12.32
C PHE A 249 -6.44 -16.37 13.49
N LYS A 250 -6.83 -16.00 14.71
CA LYS A 250 -6.07 -16.34 15.90
C LYS A 250 -5.84 -17.85 16.02
N ALA A 251 -6.85 -18.68 15.79
CA ALA A 251 -6.72 -20.13 15.81
C ALA A 251 -5.71 -20.66 14.76
N ILE A 252 -5.65 -20.03 13.58
CA ILE A 252 -4.64 -20.34 12.55
C ILE A 252 -3.24 -19.99 13.07
N VAL A 253 -3.05 -18.79 13.61
CA VAL A 253 -1.77 -18.33 14.16
C VAL A 253 -1.31 -19.23 15.32
N ASP A 254 -2.20 -19.58 16.24
CA ASP A 254 -1.92 -20.44 17.39
C ASP A 254 -1.53 -21.87 16.93
N ARG A 255 -2.14 -22.37 15.85
CA ARG A 255 -1.88 -23.73 15.34
C ARG A 255 -0.62 -23.85 14.51
N PHE A 256 -0.30 -22.86 13.68
CA PHE A 256 0.75 -22.95 12.67
C PHE A 256 1.94 -22.04 12.97
N GLY A 257 1.85 -21.18 13.97
CA GLY A 257 2.83 -20.12 14.23
C GLY A 257 4.22 -20.54 14.65
N ASP A 258 4.39 -21.77 15.15
CA ASP A 258 5.69 -22.31 15.59
C ASP A 258 6.61 -22.71 14.41
N ASN A 259 6.03 -23.01 13.25
CA ASN A 259 6.77 -23.36 12.05
C ASN A 259 6.61 -22.28 10.97
N PRO A 260 7.71 -21.61 10.55
CA PRO A 260 7.66 -20.53 9.55
C PRO A 260 7.02 -20.92 8.21
N ASP A 261 7.28 -22.14 7.73
CA ASP A 261 6.77 -22.59 6.42
C ASP A 261 5.25 -22.83 6.47
N THR A 262 4.77 -23.50 7.53
CA THR A 262 3.33 -23.71 7.70
C THR A 262 2.59 -22.41 7.98
N MET A 263 3.19 -21.47 8.73
CA MET A 263 2.60 -20.16 8.97
C MET A 263 2.54 -19.32 7.69
N ALA A 264 3.59 -19.35 6.87
CA ALA A 264 3.61 -18.68 5.57
C ALA A 264 2.51 -19.21 4.64
N GLN A 265 2.38 -20.54 4.54
CA GLN A 265 1.33 -21.18 3.74
C GLN A 265 -0.07 -20.80 4.23
N ALA A 266 -0.31 -20.87 5.54
CA ALA A 266 -1.60 -20.50 6.14
C ALA A 266 -1.91 -19.01 5.96
N GLY A 267 -0.91 -18.14 6.09
CA GLY A 267 -1.04 -16.70 5.88
C GLY A 267 -1.35 -16.34 4.43
N ILE A 268 -0.72 -16.99 3.45
CA ILE A 268 -1.06 -16.85 2.03
C ILE A 268 -2.51 -17.27 1.78
N ALA A 269 -2.93 -18.43 2.31
CA ALA A 269 -4.28 -18.94 2.12
C ALA A 269 -5.34 -17.98 2.70
N TYR A 270 -5.10 -17.48 3.92
CA TYR A 270 -6.01 -16.53 4.57
C TYR A 270 -6.11 -15.20 3.81
N ALA A 271 -4.97 -14.62 3.42
CA ALA A 271 -4.95 -13.39 2.64
C ALA A 271 -5.62 -13.57 1.26
N THR A 272 -5.41 -14.71 0.60
CA THR A 272 -6.07 -15.02 -0.67
C THR A 272 -7.59 -15.11 -0.52
N GLU A 273 -8.09 -15.84 0.50
CA GLU A 273 -9.53 -15.92 0.78
C GLU A 273 -10.13 -14.54 1.07
N GLN A 274 -9.44 -13.73 1.87
CA GLN A 274 -9.84 -12.37 2.18
C GLN A 274 -9.98 -11.52 0.91
N ILE A 275 -9.01 -11.60 -0.01
CA ILE A 275 -9.06 -10.87 -1.29
C ILE A 275 -10.20 -11.37 -2.19
N ILE A 276 -10.40 -12.67 -2.29
CA ILE A 276 -11.49 -13.26 -3.10
C ILE A 276 -12.86 -12.76 -2.60
N ASP A 277 -13.09 -12.77 -1.28
CA ASP A 277 -14.33 -12.27 -0.69
C ASP A 277 -14.52 -10.78 -0.95
N LEU A 278 -13.46 -9.97 -0.84
CA LEU A 278 -13.50 -8.53 -1.14
C LEU A 278 -13.92 -8.28 -2.60
N ILE A 279 -13.29 -8.96 -3.56
CA ILE A 279 -13.60 -8.81 -4.98
C ILE A 279 -15.04 -9.26 -5.27
N ALA A 280 -15.47 -10.39 -4.70
CA ALA A 280 -16.85 -10.89 -4.84
C ALA A 280 -17.91 -9.91 -4.32
N ASN A 281 -17.55 -9.06 -3.35
CA ASN A 281 -18.42 -8.04 -2.78
C ASN A 281 -18.16 -6.62 -3.36
N GLY A 282 -17.49 -6.52 -4.51
CA GLY A 282 -17.32 -5.28 -5.28
C GLY A 282 -16.18 -4.37 -4.79
N VAL A 283 -15.28 -4.85 -3.92
CA VAL A 283 -14.04 -4.15 -3.55
C VAL A 283 -12.95 -4.57 -4.53
N ASN A 284 -12.83 -3.86 -5.63
CA ASN A 284 -12.02 -4.26 -6.78
C ASN A 284 -10.58 -3.72 -6.75
N ALA A 285 -10.15 -3.07 -5.67
CA ALA A 285 -8.80 -2.59 -5.50
C ALA A 285 -8.21 -3.09 -4.18
N VAL A 286 -7.11 -3.83 -4.29
CA VAL A 286 -6.40 -4.38 -3.13
C VAL A 286 -4.93 -4.02 -3.15
N HIS A 287 -4.35 -3.84 -1.97
CA HIS A 287 -2.97 -3.48 -1.76
C HIS A 287 -2.31 -4.48 -0.81
N ILE A 288 -1.31 -5.21 -1.27
CA ILE A 288 -0.66 -6.28 -0.50
C ILE A 288 0.61 -5.73 0.16
N TYR A 289 0.66 -5.79 1.48
CA TYR A 289 1.84 -5.46 2.29
C TYR A 289 2.85 -6.61 2.23
N THR A 290 3.75 -6.59 1.25
CA THR A 290 4.61 -7.74 0.91
C THR A 290 5.73 -8.00 1.90
N MET A 291 6.10 -7.02 2.71
CA MET A 291 7.27 -7.07 3.59
C MET A 291 8.57 -7.41 2.85
N ASN A 292 8.71 -6.97 1.58
CA ASN A 292 9.81 -7.31 0.65
C ASN A 292 10.01 -8.82 0.47
N LYS A 293 8.92 -9.60 0.50
CA LYS A 293 8.92 -11.07 0.32
C LYS A 293 8.24 -11.45 -0.99
N PRO A 294 8.97 -11.55 -2.11
CA PRO A 294 8.40 -11.88 -3.42
C PRO A 294 7.65 -13.21 -3.43
N GLU A 295 8.14 -14.21 -2.72
CA GLU A 295 7.54 -15.55 -2.63
C GLU A 295 6.12 -15.53 -2.04
N ILE A 296 5.86 -14.61 -1.10
CA ILE A 296 4.53 -14.47 -0.49
C ILE A 296 3.56 -13.80 -1.46
N ALA A 297 3.98 -12.70 -2.08
CA ALA A 297 3.19 -12.03 -3.11
C ALA A 297 2.92 -12.96 -4.30
N GLN A 298 3.92 -13.70 -4.77
CA GLN A 298 3.77 -14.69 -5.85
C GLN A 298 2.73 -15.75 -5.51
N GLY A 299 2.76 -16.29 -4.27
CA GLY A 299 1.77 -17.29 -3.81
C GLY A 299 0.34 -16.76 -3.89
N ILE A 300 0.11 -15.51 -3.45
CA ILE A 300 -1.21 -14.87 -3.53
C ILE A 300 -1.59 -14.61 -5.00
N MET A 301 -0.72 -14.00 -5.79
CA MET A 301 -0.98 -13.66 -7.20
C MET A 301 -1.28 -14.91 -8.05
N ASN A 302 -0.58 -16.03 -7.80
CA ASN A 302 -0.87 -17.29 -8.47
C ASN A 302 -2.29 -17.81 -8.18
N ASN A 303 -2.73 -17.70 -6.92
CA ASN A 303 -4.09 -18.11 -6.52
C ASN A 303 -5.19 -17.19 -7.08
N LEU A 304 -4.86 -15.96 -7.43
CA LEU A 304 -5.78 -14.97 -7.97
C LEU A 304 -5.72 -14.86 -9.50
N SER A 305 -4.81 -15.58 -10.17
CA SER A 305 -4.45 -15.36 -11.58
C SER A 305 -5.64 -15.32 -12.55
N SER A 306 -6.62 -16.21 -12.38
CA SER A 306 -7.84 -16.21 -13.22
C SER A 306 -8.83 -15.10 -12.85
N ILE A 307 -8.86 -14.69 -11.57
CA ILE A 307 -9.79 -13.64 -11.06
C ILE A 307 -9.36 -12.26 -11.54
N ILE A 308 -8.05 -12.00 -11.56
CA ILE A 308 -7.49 -10.69 -11.96
C ILE A 308 -7.28 -10.55 -13.47
N ALA A 309 -7.39 -11.64 -14.24
CA ALA A 309 -7.26 -11.64 -15.71
C ALA A 309 -8.56 -11.23 -16.42
N ASP A 310 -9.70 -11.29 -15.73
CA ASP A 310 -11.01 -10.86 -16.22
C ASP A 310 -11.19 -9.33 -16.14
#